data_50e5898841297bede583ba61d00990ac
#
_entry.id   50e5898841297bede583ba61d00990ac
#
_cell.length_a   1.000
_cell.length_b   1.000
_cell.length_c   1.000
_cell.angle_alpha   90.00
_cell.angle_beta   90.00
_cell.angle_gamma   90.00
#
_symmetry.space_group_name_H-M   'P 1'
#
loop_
_entity.id
_entity.type
_entity.pdbx_description
1 polymer ?
#
loop_
_entity_poly.entity_id
_entity_poly.type
_entity_poly.pdbx_seq_one_letter_code
_entity_poly.pdbx_strand_id
1 'polypeptide(L)'
;GKRMKSVLIGSVGTSREILKAMIDIKFPICHVFSVDEKYSDNISGYQPIHRIAGDFGIPFTKIYKINDPENIEIIKLIEPDYIFVIGFSQLIKKEIIDLAKIGVIGFHPTPLPKMRGRAANVWQILLGVRETKCSLFFIDEGIDSGDILGQQEYVIEDTDYAIDVEEKINKASRELFKRVLHEILNGSC
;
A
#
# COMPACT_ATOMS: atom_id res chain seq x y z
N GLY A 1 -5.66 18.28 -20.27
CA GLY A 1 -5.74 16.83 -20.10
C GLY A 1 -6.53 16.44 -18.86
N LYS A 2 -6.97 15.21 -18.83
CA LYS A 2 -7.66 14.69 -17.64
C LYS A 2 -6.70 14.63 -16.45
N ARG A 3 -7.14 15.13 -15.32
CA ARG A 3 -6.41 15.01 -14.08
C ARG A 3 -6.35 13.55 -13.66
N MET A 4 -5.16 13.09 -13.24
CA MET A 4 -4.99 11.74 -12.70
C MET A 4 -5.82 11.54 -11.44
N LYS A 5 -6.36 10.34 -11.27
CA LYS A 5 -7.17 9.96 -10.11
C LYS A 5 -6.60 8.72 -9.47
N SER A 6 -6.52 8.71 -8.16
CA SER A 6 -6.09 7.53 -7.42
C SER A 6 -6.98 7.24 -6.22
N VAL A 7 -6.97 5.98 -5.80
CA VAL A 7 -7.63 5.47 -4.61
C VAL A 7 -6.58 4.75 -3.78
N LEU A 8 -6.62 4.91 -2.47
CA LEU A 8 -5.74 4.21 -1.54
C LEU A 8 -6.54 3.29 -0.63
N ILE A 9 -6.09 2.05 -0.52
CA ILE A 9 -6.68 1.03 0.36
C ILE A 9 -5.59 0.54 1.31
N GLY A 10 -5.79 0.68 2.61
CA GLY A 10 -4.80 0.23 3.58
C GLY A 10 -5.18 0.50 5.02
N SER A 11 -4.51 -0.16 5.97
CA SER A 11 -4.87 -0.12 7.39
C SER A 11 -3.71 -0.30 8.36
N VAL A 12 -2.46 -0.18 7.90
CA VAL A 12 -1.29 -0.39 8.78
C VAL A 12 -0.23 0.69 8.57
N GLY A 13 0.92 0.55 9.19
CA GLY A 13 1.97 1.57 9.19
C GLY A 13 2.46 1.98 7.80
N THR A 14 2.65 1.04 6.89
CA THR A 14 3.07 1.37 5.52
C THR A 14 1.99 2.12 4.74
N SER A 15 0.71 1.86 5.04
CA SER A 15 -0.41 2.63 4.49
C SER A 15 -0.34 4.10 4.93
N ARG A 16 0.01 4.32 6.20
CA ARG A 16 0.22 5.67 6.73
C ARG A 16 1.38 6.36 6.02
N GLU A 17 2.47 5.63 5.78
CA GLU A 17 3.65 6.21 5.12
C GLU A 17 3.33 6.66 3.69
N ILE A 18 2.61 5.85 2.92
CA ILE A 18 2.26 6.26 1.56
C ILE A 18 1.25 7.42 1.56
N LEU A 19 0.26 7.40 2.45
CA LEU A 19 -0.71 8.50 2.52
C LEU A 19 -0.01 9.82 2.85
N LYS A 20 0.90 9.84 3.82
CA LYS A 20 1.69 11.02 4.14
C LYS A 20 2.56 11.47 2.99
N ALA A 21 3.21 10.53 2.29
CA ALA A 21 4.00 10.87 1.10
C ALA A 21 3.14 11.50 0.01
N MET A 22 1.95 10.95 -0.24
CA MET A 22 1.01 11.51 -1.22
C MET A 22 0.60 12.93 -0.85
N ILE A 23 0.28 13.16 0.43
CA ILE A 23 -0.09 14.50 0.90
C ILE A 23 1.08 15.47 0.74
N ASP A 24 2.30 15.08 1.13
CA ASP A 24 3.49 15.92 1.07
C ASP A 24 3.81 16.40 -0.34
N ILE A 25 3.66 15.53 -1.34
CA ILE A 25 3.99 15.87 -2.73
C ILE A 25 2.76 16.30 -3.54
N LYS A 26 1.61 16.42 -2.90
CA LYS A 26 0.33 16.78 -3.54
C LYS A 26 -0.07 15.80 -4.65
N PHE A 27 0.16 14.51 -4.42
CA PHE A 27 -0.29 13.45 -5.30
C PHE A 27 -1.83 13.35 -5.23
N PRO A 28 -2.55 13.31 -6.37
CA PRO A 28 -4.02 13.30 -6.35
C PRO A 28 -4.59 12.03 -5.73
N ILE A 29 -5.32 12.16 -4.64
CA ILE A 29 -6.07 11.06 -4.00
C ILE A 29 -7.53 11.43 -3.99
N CYS A 30 -8.38 10.59 -4.57
CA CYS A 30 -9.82 10.82 -4.61
C CYS A 30 -10.54 10.20 -3.42
N HIS A 31 -10.02 9.09 -2.89
CA HIS A 31 -10.69 8.36 -1.82
C HIS A 31 -9.71 7.45 -1.07
N VAL A 32 -9.93 7.27 0.23
CA VAL A 32 -9.19 6.36 1.09
C VAL A 32 -10.16 5.34 1.68
N PHE A 33 -9.81 4.05 1.56
CA PHE A 33 -10.52 2.97 2.24
C PHE A 33 -9.63 2.40 3.33
N SER A 34 -10.16 2.31 4.54
CA SER A 34 -9.43 1.80 5.71
C SER A 34 -10.37 0.98 6.56
N VAL A 35 -9.89 -0.10 7.15
CA VAL A 35 -10.72 -0.94 8.01
C VAL A 35 -11.18 -0.12 9.22
N ASP A 36 -12.47 -0.23 9.55
CA ASP A 36 -13.06 0.43 10.72
C ASP A 36 -12.39 -0.09 11.99
N GLU A 37 -12.19 0.79 12.96
CA GLU A 37 -11.57 0.44 14.25
C GLU A 37 -12.24 -0.75 14.93
N LYS A 38 -13.55 -0.86 14.80
CA LYS A 38 -14.32 -1.96 15.42
C LYS A 38 -14.00 -3.35 14.83
N TYR A 39 -13.30 -3.41 13.69
CA TYR A 39 -12.89 -4.66 13.06
C TYR A 39 -11.37 -4.84 13.05
N SER A 40 -10.66 -4.10 13.90
CA SER A 40 -9.19 -4.03 13.85
C SER A 40 -8.46 -5.05 14.73
N ASP A 41 -9.16 -5.81 15.55
CA ASP A 41 -8.55 -6.69 16.58
C ASP A 41 -7.53 -7.69 16.02
N ASN A 42 -7.75 -8.17 14.80
CA ASN A 42 -6.87 -9.15 14.18
C ASN A 42 -5.86 -8.55 13.19
N ILE A 43 -5.76 -7.23 13.15
CA ILE A 43 -4.82 -6.53 12.25
C ILE A 43 -3.58 -6.12 13.04
N SER A 44 -2.47 -6.83 12.82
CA SER A 44 -1.20 -6.48 13.43
C SER A 44 -0.69 -5.15 12.88
N GLY A 45 -0.31 -4.24 13.79
CA GLY A 45 0.19 -2.92 13.40
C GLY A 45 -0.87 -1.99 12.84
N TYR A 46 -2.15 -2.21 13.20
CA TYR A 46 -3.27 -1.42 12.69
C TYR A 46 -3.04 0.07 12.86
N GLN A 47 -3.32 0.82 11.79
CA GLN A 47 -3.32 2.28 11.77
C GLN A 47 -4.58 2.76 11.04
N PRO A 48 -5.44 3.54 11.72
CA PRO A 48 -6.67 4.05 11.12
C PRO A 48 -6.36 5.24 10.20
N ILE A 49 -5.88 4.97 8.99
CA ILE A 49 -5.46 6.03 8.07
C ILE A 49 -6.60 6.93 7.60
N HIS A 50 -7.86 6.48 7.76
CA HIS A 50 -9.02 7.33 7.49
C HIS A 50 -9.06 8.58 8.38
N ARG A 51 -8.44 8.54 9.55
CA ARG A 51 -8.33 9.73 10.40
C ARG A 51 -7.44 10.79 9.79
N ILE A 52 -6.32 10.37 9.20
CA ILE A 52 -5.42 11.29 8.48
C ILE A 52 -6.15 11.85 7.27
N ALA A 53 -6.84 11.01 6.51
CA ALA A 53 -7.62 11.45 5.37
C ALA A 53 -8.64 12.52 5.78
N GLY A 54 -9.36 12.30 6.88
CA GLY A 54 -10.32 13.27 7.41
C GLY A 54 -9.68 14.61 7.78
N ASP A 55 -8.51 14.57 8.42
CA ASP A 55 -7.78 15.79 8.81
C ASP A 55 -7.36 16.65 7.61
N PHE A 56 -7.12 16.03 6.47
CA PHE A 56 -6.70 16.70 5.24
C PHE A 56 -7.83 16.87 4.22
N GLY A 57 -9.07 16.60 4.62
CA GLY A 57 -10.23 16.79 3.74
C GLY A 57 -10.29 15.79 2.57
N ILE A 58 -9.64 14.65 2.69
CA ILE A 58 -9.70 13.59 1.69
C ILE A 58 -10.91 12.69 1.99
N PRO A 59 -11.81 12.47 1.01
CA PRO A 59 -12.93 11.55 1.20
C PRO A 59 -12.46 10.16 1.61
N PHE A 60 -13.17 9.53 2.53
CA PHE A 60 -12.82 8.20 3.00
C PHE A 60 -14.04 7.35 3.32
N THR A 61 -13.85 6.05 3.37
CA THR A 61 -14.83 5.07 3.82
C THR A 61 -14.16 4.13 4.83
N LYS A 62 -14.77 3.98 5.99
CA LYS A 62 -14.38 2.95 6.95
C LYS A 62 -15.08 1.66 6.54
N ILE A 63 -14.32 0.59 6.36
CA ILE A 63 -14.84 -0.65 5.79
C ILE A 63 -14.75 -1.84 6.74
N TYR A 64 -15.56 -2.86 6.44
CA TYR A 64 -15.38 -4.21 6.95
C TYR A 64 -14.64 -5.05 5.90
N LYS A 65 -15.23 -5.27 4.73
CA LYS A 65 -14.64 -6.02 3.60
C LYS A 65 -14.60 -5.15 2.36
N ILE A 66 -13.41 -5.05 1.75
CA ILE A 66 -13.24 -4.17 0.59
C ILE A 66 -14.09 -4.59 -0.62
N ASN A 67 -14.31 -5.90 -0.79
CA ASN A 67 -15.06 -6.41 -1.93
C ASN A 67 -16.58 -6.28 -1.77
N ASP A 68 -17.08 -5.66 -0.71
CA ASP A 68 -18.51 -5.42 -0.55
C ASP A 68 -19.03 -4.52 -1.66
N PRO A 69 -20.26 -4.76 -2.14
CA PRO A 69 -20.81 -4.03 -3.31
C PRO A 69 -20.78 -2.51 -3.18
N GLU A 70 -21.03 -1.97 -2.00
CA GLU A 70 -21.00 -0.53 -1.77
C GLU A 70 -19.63 0.10 -2.00
N ASN A 71 -18.55 -0.62 -1.68
CA ASN A 71 -17.18 -0.15 -1.89
C ASN A 71 -16.82 -0.21 -3.37
N ILE A 72 -17.20 -1.28 -4.04
CA ILE A 72 -17.00 -1.43 -5.48
C ILE A 72 -17.69 -0.30 -6.23
N GLU A 73 -18.91 0.05 -5.84
CA GLU A 73 -19.67 1.11 -6.48
C GLU A 73 -18.98 2.48 -6.33
N ILE A 74 -18.43 2.77 -5.15
CA ILE A 74 -17.67 4.01 -4.94
C ILE A 74 -16.48 4.08 -5.90
N ILE A 75 -15.73 2.98 -6.02
CA ILE A 75 -14.57 2.94 -6.92
C ILE A 75 -14.99 3.11 -8.38
N LYS A 76 -16.08 2.46 -8.79
CA LYS A 76 -16.63 2.63 -10.14
C LYS A 76 -16.93 4.09 -10.46
N LEU A 77 -17.57 4.80 -9.55
CA LEU A 77 -17.94 6.19 -9.74
C LEU A 77 -16.72 7.11 -9.85
N ILE A 78 -15.64 6.77 -9.16
CA ILE A 78 -14.40 7.55 -9.22
C ILE A 78 -13.70 7.38 -10.57
N GLU A 79 -13.75 6.20 -11.16
CA GLU A 79 -13.00 5.85 -12.36
C GLU A 79 -11.51 6.10 -12.20
N PRO A 80 -10.85 5.47 -11.21
CA PRO A 80 -9.45 5.77 -10.91
C PRO A 80 -8.50 5.29 -12.00
N ASP A 81 -7.40 6.02 -12.18
CA ASP A 81 -6.28 5.55 -12.99
C ASP A 81 -5.48 4.50 -12.23
N TYR A 82 -5.24 4.76 -10.95
CA TYR A 82 -4.50 3.85 -10.07
C TYR A 82 -5.29 3.54 -8.80
N ILE A 83 -5.18 2.29 -8.37
CA ILE A 83 -5.63 1.85 -7.05
C ILE A 83 -4.40 1.36 -6.31
N PHE A 84 -4.05 2.02 -5.20
CA PHE A 84 -2.92 1.62 -4.36
C PHE A 84 -3.44 0.75 -3.23
N VAL A 85 -2.95 -0.48 -3.14
CA VAL A 85 -3.28 -1.43 -2.07
C VAL A 85 -2.02 -1.64 -1.25
N ILE A 86 -1.88 -0.86 -0.20
CA ILE A 86 -0.66 -0.78 0.60
C ILE A 86 -0.99 -1.08 2.05
N GLY A 87 -0.35 -2.11 2.61
CA GLY A 87 -0.59 -2.47 4.01
C GLY A 87 -2.01 -2.98 4.26
N PHE A 88 -2.45 -3.89 3.43
CA PHE A 88 -3.82 -4.40 3.45
C PHE A 88 -3.80 -5.93 3.30
N SER A 89 -4.55 -6.63 4.17
CA SER A 89 -4.49 -8.08 4.24
C SER A 89 -5.62 -8.81 3.52
N GLN A 90 -6.65 -8.10 3.08
CA GLN A 90 -7.76 -8.71 2.38
C GLN A 90 -7.41 -8.92 0.90
N LEU A 91 -7.94 -9.99 0.32
CA LEU A 91 -7.77 -10.26 -1.11
C LEU A 91 -8.54 -9.21 -1.93
N ILE A 92 -7.88 -8.63 -2.92
CA ILE A 92 -8.53 -7.75 -3.89
C ILE A 92 -9.01 -8.61 -5.06
N LYS A 93 -10.32 -8.68 -5.25
CA LYS A 93 -10.91 -9.49 -6.31
C LYS A 93 -10.78 -8.80 -7.67
N LYS A 94 -10.89 -9.60 -8.72
CA LYS A 94 -10.80 -9.15 -10.11
C LYS A 94 -11.72 -7.97 -10.43
N GLU A 95 -12.91 -7.94 -9.83
CA GLU A 95 -13.85 -6.83 -10.02
C GLU A 95 -13.23 -5.47 -9.67
N ILE A 96 -12.45 -5.38 -8.59
CA ILE A 96 -11.77 -4.15 -8.21
C ILE A 96 -10.56 -3.91 -9.11
N ILE A 97 -9.77 -4.95 -9.39
CA ILE A 97 -8.58 -4.84 -10.23
C ILE A 97 -8.93 -4.24 -11.59
N ASP A 98 -10.03 -4.69 -12.17
CA ASP A 98 -10.47 -4.25 -13.50
C ASP A 98 -10.99 -2.80 -13.52
N LEU A 99 -11.22 -2.19 -12.35
CA LEU A 99 -11.70 -0.81 -12.26
C LEU A 99 -10.58 0.23 -12.41
N ALA A 100 -9.34 -0.15 -12.23
CA ALA A 100 -8.20 0.75 -12.39
C ALA A 100 -7.85 0.86 -13.87
N LYS A 101 -7.84 2.07 -14.43
CA LYS A 101 -7.57 2.29 -15.85
C LYS A 101 -6.14 1.94 -16.23
N ILE A 102 -5.18 2.22 -15.35
CA ILE A 102 -3.76 1.93 -15.58
C ILE A 102 -3.36 0.69 -14.78
N GLY A 103 -3.67 0.64 -13.50
CA GLY A 103 -3.39 -0.56 -12.73
C GLY A 103 -3.56 -0.42 -11.24
N VAL A 104 -3.51 -1.57 -10.59
CA VAL A 104 -3.52 -1.70 -9.13
C VAL A 104 -2.08 -1.91 -8.68
N ILE A 105 -1.63 -1.10 -7.74
CA ILE A 105 -0.27 -1.12 -7.22
C ILE A 105 -0.29 -1.70 -5.81
N GLY A 106 0.52 -2.74 -5.61
CA GLY A 106 0.72 -3.36 -4.32
C GLY A 106 2.11 -3.11 -3.77
N PHE A 107 2.29 -3.48 -2.52
CA PHE A 107 3.55 -3.30 -1.80
C PHE A 107 3.93 -4.57 -1.06
N HIS A 108 5.23 -4.88 -1.10
CA HIS A 108 5.77 -6.01 -0.37
C HIS A 108 7.02 -5.57 0.40
N PRO A 109 7.11 -5.87 1.70
CA PRO A 109 8.28 -5.49 2.50
C PRO A 109 9.51 -6.34 2.22
N THR A 110 9.39 -7.43 1.45
CA THR A 110 10.49 -8.35 1.13
C THR A 110 10.75 -8.42 -0.37
N PRO A 111 11.94 -8.89 -0.80
CA PRO A 111 12.24 -9.05 -2.22
C PRO A 111 11.31 -10.06 -2.91
N LEU A 112 10.80 -9.68 -4.09
CA LEU A 112 10.03 -10.56 -4.96
C LEU A 112 10.98 -11.23 -5.96
N PRO A 113 10.73 -12.47 -6.34
CA PRO A 113 9.65 -13.37 -5.96
C PRO A 113 9.88 -14.16 -4.67
N LYS A 114 10.96 -13.87 -3.95
CA LYS A 114 11.28 -14.54 -2.69
C LYS A 114 10.41 -14.03 -1.55
N MET A 115 10.12 -14.87 -0.57
CA MET A 115 9.46 -14.48 0.69
C MET A 115 8.15 -13.72 0.51
N ARG A 116 7.21 -14.32 -0.20
CA ARG A 116 5.86 -13.75 -0.39
C ARG A 116 4.97 -14.07 0.81
N GLY A 117 4.00 -13.17 1.07
CA GLY A 117 2.98 -13.39 2.08
C GLY A 117 2.92 -12.28 3.13
N ARG A 118 1.87 -12.34 3.97
CA ARG A 118 1.58 -11.29 4.96
C ARG A 118 2.56 -11.24 6.13
N ALA A 119 3.23 -12.33 6.43
CA ALA A 119 4.17 -12.42 7.55
C ALA A 119 5.63 -12.25 7.08
N ALA A 120 5.85 -11.58 5.97
CA ALA A 120 7.17 -11.49 5.33
C ALA A 120 8.24 -10.90 6.25
N ASN A 121 7.93 -9.84 7.01
CA ASN A 121 8.89 -9.24 7.93
C ASN A 121 9.26 -10.17 9.10
N VAL A 122 8.32 -10.96 9.60
CA VAL A 122 8.58 -11.97 10.63
C VAL A 122 9.50 -13.06 10.10
N TRP A 123 9.26 -13.51 8.88
CA TRP A 123 10.11 -14.51 8.23
C TRP A 123 11.54 -14.00 8.01
N GLN A 124 11.73 -12.72 7.72
CA GLN A 124 13.06 -12.13 7.60
C GLN A 124 13.85 -12.28 8.89
N ILE A 125 13.22 -12.01 10.03
CA ILE A 125 13.88 -12.15 11.34
C ILE A 125 14.25 -13.60 11.60
N LEU A 126 13.32 -14.51 11.39
CA LEU A 126 13.52 -15.94 11.65
C LEU A 126 14.60 -16.58 10.76
N LEU A 127 14.69 -16.14 9.50
CA LEU A 127 15.67 -16.68 8.54
C LEU A 127 17.01 -15.98 8.60
N GLY A 128 17.17 -14.94 9.44
CA GLY A 128 18.42 -14.20 9.56
C GLY A 128 18.80 -13.41 8.31
N VAL A 129 17.80 -12.97 7.54
CA VAL A 129 18.04 -12.15 6.34
C VAL A 129 18.55 -10.79 6.77
N ARG A 130 19.75 -10.40 6.29
CA ARG A 130 20.40 -9.14 6.65
C ARG A 130 20.18 -8.02 5.66
N GLU A 131 20.32 -8.31 4.38
CA GLU A 131 20.09 -7.36 3.30
C GLU A 131 18.81 -7.73 2.60
N THR A 132 17.90 -6.77 2.46
CA THR A 132 16.60 -7.00 1.87
C THR A 132 16.09 -5.74 1.20
N LYS A 133 14.93 -5.81 0.56
CA LYS A 133 14.30 -4.68 -0.13
C LYS A 133 12.81 -4.73 0.05
N CYS A 134 12.19 -3.56 0.07
CA CYS A 134 10.76 -3.45 -0.16
C CYS A 134 10.49 -3.13 -1.62
N SER A 135 9.31 -3.52 -2.10
CA SER A 135 8.97 -3.42 -3.53
C SER A 135 7.57 -2.88 -3.73
N LEU A 136 7.42 -2.00 -4.73
CA LEU A 136 6.13 -1.64 -5.32
C LEU A 136 6.00 -2.35 -6.65
N PHE A 137 4.83 -2.91 -6.91
CA PHE A 137 4.59 -3.73 -8.11
C PHE A 137 3.14 -3.62 -8.55
N PHE A 138 2.87 -3.95 -9.81
CA PHE A 138 1.49 -4.07 -10.26
C PHE A 138 0.90 -5.40 -9.83
N ILE A 139 -0.32 -5.33 -9.28
CA ILE A 139 -1.12 -6.52 -8.98
C ILE A 139 -1.89 -6.87 -10.24
N ASP A 140 -1.74 -8.10 -10.73
CA ASP A 140 -2.56 -8.65 -11.79
C ASP A 140 -3.40 -9.83 -11.27
N GLU A 141 -3.98 -10.63 -12.14
CA GLU A 141 -4.83 -11.76 -11.74
C GLU A 141 -4.09 -12.79 -10.89
N GLY A 142 -2.76 -12.86 -11.02
CA GLY A 142 -1.92 -13.65 -10.11
C GLY A 142 -1.56 -12.78 -8.91
N ILE A 143 -1.52 -13.33 -7.74
CA ILE A 143 -1.12 -12.61 -6.54
C ILE A 143 0.36 -12.24 -6.63
N ASP A 144 0.70 -10.96 -6.46
CA ASP A 144 2.07 -10.45 -6.41
C ASP A 144 2.93 -10.84 -7.62
N SER A 145 2.34 -10.95 -8.80
CA SER A 145 3.02 -11.45 -10.00
C SER A 145 3.22 -10.39 -11.10
N GLY A 146 2.82 -9.15 -10.87
CA GLY A 146 2.96 -8.08 -11.85
C GLY A 146 4.36 -7.46 -11.87
N ASP A 147 4.55 -6.54 -12.83
CA ASP A 147 5.82 -5.84 -13.01
C ASP A 147 6.20 -5.01 -11.78
N ILE A 148 7.48 -4.99 -11.46
CA ILE A 148 8.02 -4.20 -10.36
C ILE A 148 8.18 -2.75 -10.82
N LEU A 149 7.58 -1.82 -10.06
CA LEU A 149 7.69 -0.38 -10.30
C LEU A 149 8.94 0.22 -9.68
N GLY A 150 9.34 -0.31 -8.53
CA GLY A 150 10.52 0.17 -7.82
C GLY A 150 10.80 -0.65 -6.59
N GLN A 151 12.04 -0.55 -6.13
CA GLN A 151 12.51 -1.23 -4.93
C GLN A 151 13.39 -0.30 -4.11
N GLN A 152 13.42 -0.53 -2.80
CA GLN A 152 14.30 0.19 -1.87
C GLN A 152 14.95 -0.80 -0.93
N GLU A 153 16.28 -0.76 -0.84
CA GLU A 153 17.04 -1.63 0.05
C GLU A 153 17.00 -1.13 1.49
N TYR A 154 17.08 -2.06 2.42
CA TYR A 154 17.31 -1.80 3.83
C TYR A 154 18.08 -2.97 4.45
N VAL A 155 18.68 -2.75 5.61
CA VAL A 155 19.54 -3.74 6.26
C VAL A 155 18.98 -4.13 7.63
N ILE A 156 18.87 -5.43 7.86
CA ILE A 156 18.50 -5.98 9.17
C ILE A 156 19.77 -6.38 9.89
N GLU A 157 19.97 -5.87 11.09
CA GLU A 157 21.14 -6.17 11.91
C GLU A 157 20.82 -7.23 12.96
N ASP A 158 21.84 -7.95 13.44
CA ASP A 158 21.69 -9.00 14.45
C ASP A 158 21.07 -8.50 15.74
N THR A 159 21.24 -7.22 16.04
CA THR A 159 20.72 -6.57 17.24
C THR A 159 19.28 -6.09 17.10
N ASP A 160 18.69 -6.21 15.91
CA ASP A 160 17.35 -5.70 15.64
C ASP A 160 16.29 -6.60 16.25
N TYR A 161 15.35 -5.97 16.97
CA TYR A 161 14.09 -6.57 17.34
C TYR A 161 13.04 -6.35 16.25
N ALA A 162 11.88 -6.96 16.40
CA ALA A 162 10.79 -6.82 15.43
C ALA A 162 10.40 -5.36 15.20
N ILE A 163 10.38 -4.54 16.26
CA ILE A 163 10.06 -3.12 16.14
C ILE A 163 11.11 -2.34 15.35
N ASP A 164 12.38 -2.71 15.50
CA ASP A 164 13.47 -2.07 14.74
C ASP A 164 13.35 -2.37 13.25
N VAL A 165 13.02 -3.61 12.91
CA VAL A 165 12.79 -4.03 11.53
C VAL A 165 11.59 -3.28 10.94
N GLU A 166 10.51 -3.15 11.69
CA GLU A 166 9.33 -2.41 11.26
C GLU A 166 9.66 -0.94 10.97
N GLU A 167 10.43 -0.29 11.83
CA GLU A 167 10.87 1.10 11.61
C GLU A 167 11.73 1.24 10.36
N LYS A 168 12.62 0.28 10.11
CA LYS A 168 13.45 0.25 8.91
C LYS A 168 12.63 0.06 7.64
N ILE A 169 11.62 -0.82 7.70
CA ILE A 169 10.66 -0.99 6.59
C ILE A 169 9.91 0.31 6.32
N ASN A 170 9.43 0.97 7.36
CA ASN A 170 8.69 2.22 7.21
C ASN A 170 9.57 3.32 6.59
N LYS A 171 10.82 3.43 7.00
CA LYS A 171 11.76 4.41 6.44
C LYS A 171 12.07 4.13 4.98
N ALA A 172 12.40 2.88 4.64
CA ALA A 172 12.68 2.48 3.27
C ALA A 172 11.45 2.65 2.38
N SER A 173 10.27 2.32 2.92
CA SER A 173 9.00 2.49 2.23
C SER A 173 8.73 3.94 1.88
N ARG A 174 8.97 4.86 2.82
CA ARG A 174 8.78 6.30 2.61
C ARG A 174 9.63 6.80 1.46
N GLU A 175 10.89 6.39 1.40
CA GLU A 175 11.81 6.76 0.32
C GLU A 175 11.34 6.21 -1.02
N LEU A 176 10.95 4.94 -1.04
CA LEU A 176 10.42 4.27 -2.24
C LEU A 176 9.14 4.94 -2.74
N PHE A 177 8.19 5.19 -1.84
CA PHE A 177 6.91 5.78 -2.21
C PHE A 177 7.09 7.15 -2.83
N LYS A 178 7.88 8.01 -2.23
CA LYS A 178 8.13 9.35 -2.78
C LYS A 178 8.73 9.28 -4.18
N ARG A 179 9.72 8.41 -4.38
CA ARG A 179 10.37 8.25 -5.67
C ARG A 179 9.40 7.78 -6.75
N VAL A 180 8.66 6.70 -6.48
CA VAL A 180 7.73 6.13 -7.46
C VAL A 180 6.55 7.08 -7.72
N LEU A 181 6.01 7.72 -6.69
CA LEU A 181 4.93 8.68 -6.84
C LEU A 181 5.35 9.86 -7.72
N HIS A 182 6.57 10.37 -7.54
CA HIS A 182 7.10 11.42 -8.41
C HIS A 182 7.24 10.95 -9.86
N GLU A 183 7.72 9.73 -10.08
CA GLU A 183 7.82 9.16 -11.42
C GLU A 183 6.46 9.05 -12.09
N ILE A 184 5.43 8.63 -11.36
CA ILE A 184 4.05 8.58 -11.87
C ILE A 184 3.56 9.97 -12.26
N LEU A 185 3.77 10.97 -11.40
CA LEU A 185 3.37 12.36 -11.69
C LEU A 185 4.06 12.92 -12.93
N ASN A 186 5.30 12.51 -13.17
CA ASN A 186 6.09 12.96 -14.32
C ASN A 186 5.85 12.13 -15.59
N GLY A 187 4.95 11.16 -15.53
CA GLY A 187 4.64 10.30 -16.67
C GLY A 187 5.71 9.27 -17.01
N SER A 188 6.58 8.93 -16.05
CA SER A 188 7.67 7.96 -16.27
C SER A 188 7.26 6.51 -16.05
N CYS A 189 6.06 6.26 -15.56
CA CYS A 189 5.54 4.92 -15.29
C CYS A 189 4.33 4.61 -16.14
#